data_16a1728a1d3b71e11bff94875990eab8
#
_entry.id   16a1728a1d3b71e11bff94875990eab8
#
_cell.length_a   1.000
_cell.length_b   1.000
_cell.length_c   1.000
_cell.angle_alpha   90.00
_cell.angle_beta   90.00
_cell.angle_gamma   90.00
#
_symmetry.space_group_name_H-M   'P 1'
#
loop_
_entity.id
_entity.type
_entity.pdbx_description
1 polymer ?
#
loop_
_entity_poly.entity_id
_entity_poly.type
_entity_poly.pdbx_seq_one_letter_code
_entity_poly.pdbx_strand_id
1 'polypeptide(L)'
;MMKQIYLDNAATTALDNQVLKVMSESMKDVYGNPSSSHTFGRKSRAMIETSRRQIAQFINADTSEIFFTSGGTEADNMAIRGAVRDAGITHIITSKIEHPAVINTIAHLLKKNKVSVDYVNIDKNGVVDLNHLEDL
;
A
#
# COMPACT_ATOMS: atom_id res chain seq x y z
N MET A 1 -37.33 0.91 13.63
CA MET A 1 -36.07 1.53 13.15
C MET A 1 -35.73 0.93 11.80
N MET A 2 -35.48 1.74 10.76
CA MET A 2 -35.00 1.24 9.49
C MET A 2 -33.57 0.70 9.67
N LYS A 3 -33.31 -0.51 9.17
CA LYS A 3 -31.97 -1.11 9.19
C LYS A 3 -31.09 -0.32 8.22
N GLN A 4 -30.02 0.29 8.70
CA GLN A 4 -29.02 0.93 7.86
C GLN A 4 -28.17 -0.14 7.17
N ILE A 5 -27.99 0.00 5.85
CA ILE A 5 -27.16 -0.91 5.05
C ILE A 5 -26.02 -0.09 4.45
N TYR A 6 -24.76 -0.51 4.72
CA TYR A 6 -23.57 0.07 4.15
C TYR A 6 -23.05 -0.84 3.03
N LEU A 7 -22.93 -0.31 1.81
CA LEU A 7 -22.55 -1.09 0.61
C LEU A 7 -21.22 -0.61 -0.02
N ASP A 8 -20.53 0.33 0.61
CA ASP A 8 -19.26 0.89 0.10
C ASP A 8 -18.03 0.29 0.82
N ASN A 9 -18.03 -1.04 0.95
CA ASN A 9 -16.94 -1.75 1.64
C ASN A 9 -15.61 -1.73 0.86
N ALA A 10 -15.64 -1.38 -0.44
CA ALA A 10 -14.43 -1.16 -1.22
C ALA A 10 -13.66 0.09 -0.77
N ALA A 11 -14.36 1.13 -0.28
CA ALA A 11 -13.74 2.34 0.24
C ALA A 11 -13.28 2.18 1.69
N THR A 12 -14.17 1.66 2.57
CA THR A 12 -13.88 1.48 3.99
C THR A 12 -14.67 0.32 4.58
N THR A 13 -14.19 -0.22 5.70
CA THR A 13 -14.90 -1.24 6.49
C THR A 13 -14.93 -0.82 7.95
N ALA A 14 -15.92 -1.34 8.69
CA ALA A 14 -15.93 -1.20 10.14
C ALA A 14 -14.70 -1.89 10.73
N LEU A 15 -14.12 -1.31 11.78
CA LEU A 15 -13.05 -1.96 12.53
C LEU A 15 -13.59 -3.19 13.26
N ASP A 16 -12.82 -4.28 13.19
CA ASP A 16 -13.06 -5.43 14.06
C ASP A 16 -12.87 -5.05 15.54
N ASN A 17 -13.71 -5.59 16.42
CA ASN A 17 -13.69 -5.26 17.83
C ASN A 17 -12.36 -5.62 18.52
N GLN A 18 -11.69 -6.69 18.09
CA GLN A 18 -10.38 -7.06 18.64
C GLN A 18 -9.31 -6.08 18.19
N VAL A 19 -9.36 -5.64 16.92
CA VAL A 19 -8.46 -4.60 16.40
C VAL A 19 -8.67 -3.29 17.14
N LEU A 20 -9.92 -2.84 17.34
CA LEU A 20 -10.23 -1.63 18.10
C LEU A 20 -9.67 -1.68 19.52
N LYS A 21 -9.81 -2.83 20.19
CA LYS A 21 -9.26 -3.05 21.54
C LYS A 21 -7.74 -2.91 21.55
N VAL A 22 -7.04 -3.62 20.67
CA VAL A 22 -5.57 -3.57 20.56
C VAL A 22 -5.08 -2.16 20.24
N MET A 23 -5.75 -1.46 19.33
CA MET A 23 -5.42 -0.05 19.00
C MET A 23 -5.56 0.85 20.24
N SER A 24 -6.67 0.75 20.97
CA SER A 24 -6.92 1.56 22.15
C SER A 24 -5.89 1.30 23.27
N GLU A 25 -5.55 0.05 23.52
CA GLU A 25 -4.53 -0.35 24.49
C GLU A 25 -3.14 0.15 24.06
N SER A 26 -2.81 0.03 22.77
CA SER A 26 -1.54 0.51 22.21
C SER A 26 -1.39 2.02 22.33
N MET A 27 -2.43 2.79 22.00
CA MET A 27 -2.42 4.25 22.13
C MET A 27 -2.21 4.70 23.57
N LYS A 28 -2.76 3.96 24.54
CA LYS A 28 -2.62 4.27 25.96
C LYS A 28 -1.25 3.91 26.52
N ASP A 29 -0.71 2.75 26.15
CA ASP A 29 0.40 2.13 26.86
C ASP A 29 1.72 2.11 26.06
N VAL A 30 1.68 2.41 24.74
CA VAL A 30 2.82 2.31 23.82
C VAL A 30 2.98 3.60 23.02
N TYR A 31 3.20 4.73 23.71
CA TYR A 31 3.27 6.06 23.11
C TYR A 31 4.71 6.59 22.94
N GLY A 32 5.72 5.80 23.28
CA GLY A 32 7.12 6.21 23.20
C GLY A 32 7.60 6.30 21.73
N ASN A 33 8.50 7.24 21.45
CA ASN A 33 9.13 7.29 20.14
C ASN A 33 10.00 6.04 19.92
N PRO A 34 9.74 5.22 18.88
CA PRO A 34 10.48 3.99 18.64
C PRO A 34 11.97 4.19 18.32
N SER A 35 12.39 5.39 17.96
CA SER A 35 13.80 5.75 17.78
C SER A 35 14.56 6.02 19.06
N SER A 36 13.86 6.21 20.18
CA SER A 36 14.48 6.50 21.48
C SER A 36 15.09 5.25 22.12
N SER A 37 16.22 5.43 22.82
CA SER A 37 16.95 4.34 23.49
C SER A 37 16.39 3.96 24.87
N HIS A 38 15.53 4.77 25.46
CA HIS A 38 14.91 4.49 26.77
C HIS A 38 13.78 3.46 26.68
N THR A 39 13.31 3.00 27.84
CA THR A 39 12.33 1.88 27.94
C THR A 39 11.05 2.10 27.13
N PHE A 40 10.46 3.29 27.12
CA PHE A 40 9.27 3.59 26.34
C PHE A 40 9.50 3.45 24.85
N GLY A 41 10.63 3.96 24.34
CA GLY A 41 10.98 3.82 22.91
C GLY A 41 11.25 2.38 22.51
N ARG A 42 11.96 1.61 23.36
CA ARG A 42 12.19 0.18 23.12
C ARG A 42 10.87 -0.62 23.08
N LYS A 43 9.89 -0.29 23.95
CA LYS A 43 8.58 -0.94 23.95
C LYS A 43 7.83 -0.70 22.64
N SER A 44 7.83 0.54 22.16
CA SER A 44 7.20 0.89 20.87
C SER A 44 7.91 0.20 19.68
N ARG A 45 9.23 0.20 19.67
CA ARG A 45 10.02 -0.51 18.64
C ARG A 45 9.73 -2.01 18.65
N ALA A 46 9.70 -2.65 19.82
CA ALA A 46 9.43 -4.08 19.94
C ALA A 46 8.05 -4.44 19.38
N MET A 47 7.04 -3.61 19.58
CA MET A 47 5.70 -3.82 19.04
C MET A 47 5.70 -3.72 17.50
N ILE A 48 6.34 -2.70 16.93
CA ILE A 48 6.46 -2.53 15.47
C ILE A 48 7.18 -3.73 14.85
N GLU A 49 8.33 -4.14 15.41
CA GLU A 49 9.10 -5.25 14.86
C GLU A 49 8.42 -6.61 15.04
N THR A 50 7.60 -6.77 16.07
CA THR A 50 6.77 -7.97 16.23
C THR A 50 5.69 -8.03 15.14
N SER A 51 4.99 -6.93 14.90
CA SER A 51 4.01 -6.82 13.82
C SER A 51 4.64 -7.04 12.45
N ARG A 52 5.81 -6.47 12.21
CA ARG A 52 6.59 -6.66 10.97
C ARG A 52 6.89 -8.13 10.72
N ARG A 53 7.39 -8.84 11.73
CA ARG A 53 7.68 -10.28 11.63
C ARG A 53 6.43 -11.12 11.34
N GLN A 54 5.32 -10.81 12.01
CA GLN A 54 4.06 -11.53 11.78
C GLN A 54 3.57 -11.37 10.34
N ILE A 55 3.61 -10.15 9.81
CA ILE A 55 3.22 -9.89 8.42
C ILE A 55 4.17 -10.61 7.45
N ALA A 56 5.49 -10.49 7.65
CA ALA A 56 6.48 -11.16 6.83
C ALA A 56 6.26 -12.67 6.78
N GLN A 57 6.06 -13.31 7.93
CA GLN A 57 5.76 -14.74 8.02
C GLN A 57 4.47 -15.11 7.29
N PHE A 58 3.42 -14.29 7.42
CA PHE A 58 2.13 -14.55 6.81
C PHE A 58 2.19 -14.56 5.28
N ILE A 59 3.03 -13.72 4.67
CA ILE A 59 3.19 -13.63 3.22
C ILE A 59 4.47 -14.33 2.70
N ASN A 60 5.17 -15.06 3.55
CA ASN A 60 6.44 -15.75 3.24
C ASN A 60 7.51 -14.80 2.67
N ALA A 61 7.68 -13.64 3.30
CA ALA A 61 8.68 -12.63 2.96
C ALA A 61 9.72 -12.47 4.08
N ASP A 62 10.85 -11.81 3.79
CA ASP A 62 11.79 -11.36 4.80
C ASP A 62 11.26 -10.10 5.52
N THR A 63 11.65 -9.89 6.76
CA THR A 63 11.26 -8.69 7.53
C THR A 63 11.77 -7.40 6.91
N SER A 64 12.87 -7.44 6.19
CA SER A 64 13.43 -6.29 5.46
C SER A 64 12.60 -5.86 4.24
N GLU A 65 11.70 -6.72 3.76
CA GLU A 65 10.80 -6.46 2.64
C GLU A 65 9.47 -5.80 3.07
N ILE A 66 9.24 -5.68 4.39
CA ILE A 66 8.00 -5.10 4.92
C ILE A 66 8.21 -3.63 5.29
N PHE A 67 7.46 -2.75 4.66
CA PHE A 67 7.48 -1.31 4.91
C PHE A 67 6.09 -0.85 5.36
N PHE A 68 6.00 -0.23 6.54
CA PHE A 68 4.78 0.42 7.00
C PHE A 68 4.66 1.81 6.40
N THR A 69 3.52 2.10 5.80
CA THR A 69 3.19 3.39 5.20
C THR A 69 1.93 3.96 5.83
N SER A 70 1.64 5.23 5.59
CA SER A 70 0.42 5.89 6.08
C SER A 70 -0.86 5.41 5.37
N GLY A 71 -0.73 4.71 4.25
CA GLY A 71 -1.85 4.18 3.47
C GLY A 71 -1.45 3.79 2.05
N GLY A 72 -2.41 3.26 1.28
CA GLY A 72 -2.19 2.76 -0.07
C GLY A 72 -1.58 3.80 -1.02
N THR A 73 -1.99 5.06 -0.94
CA THR A 73 -1.42 6.12 -1.78
C THR A 73 0.07 6.30 -1.58
N GLU A 74 0.57 6.23 -0.35
CA GLU A 74 2.00 6.29 -0.08
C GLU A 74 2.69 5.01 -0.57
N ALA A 75 2.10 3.86 -0.32
CA ALA A 75 2.64 2.57 -0.76
C ALA A 75 2.80 2.51 -2.28
N ASP A 76 1.76 2.86 -3.05
CA ASP A 76 1.79 2.90 -4.51
C ASP A 76 2.85 3.87 -5.03
N ASN A 77 2.90 5.07 -4.46
CA ASN A 77 3.92 6.06 -4.83
C ASN A 77 5.34 5.56 -4.52
N MET A 78 5.54 4.94 -3.37
CA MET A 78 6.83 4.40 -2.97
C MET A 78 7.28 3.28 -3.91
N ALA A 79 6.40 2.34 -4.25
CA ALA A 79 6.69 1.22 -5.15
C ALA A 79 7.01 1.73 -6.57
N ILE A 80 6.13 2.54 -7.18
CA ILE A 80 6.30 3.00 -8.56
C ILE A 80 7.52 3.91 -8.70
N ARG A 81 7.69 4.88 -7.80
CA ARG A 81 8.86 5.79 -7.86
C ARG A 81 10.16 5.07 -7.53
N GLY A 82 10.14 4.11 -6.60
CA GLY A 82 11.29 3.27 -6.27
C GLY A 82 11.72 2.43 -7.47
N ALA A 83 10.79 1.77 -8.16
CA ALA A 83 11.09 1.01 -9.37
C ALA A 83 11.77 1.87 -10.44
N VAL A 84 11.27 3.06 -10.69
CA VAL A 84 11.87 3.97 -11.71
C VAL A 84 13.23 4.52 -11.25
N ARG A 85 13.35 4.95 -9.98
CA ARG A 85 14.56 5.61 -9.49
C ARG A 85 15.69 4.62 -9.17
N ASP A 86 15.34 3.52 -8.50
CA ASP A 86 16.33 2.62 -7.87
C ASP A 86 16.58 1.36 -8.71
N ALA A 87 15.55 0.84 -9.39
CA ALA A 87 15.68 -0.30 -10.30
C ALA A 87 15.85 0.10 -11.78
N GLY A 88 15.81 1.40 -12.10
CA GLY A 88 16.07 1.91 -13.44
C GLY A 88 14.98 1.58 -14.46
N ILE A 89 13.75 1.33 -14.01
CA ILE A 89 12.61 1.04 -14.90
C ILE A 89 12.30 2.28 -15.73
N THR A 90 12.23 2.11 -17.07
CA THR A 90 11.96 3.17 -18.03
C THR A 90 10.65 3.00 -18.80
N HIS A 91 10.00 1.85 -18.66
CA HIS A 91 8.73 1.54 -19.31
C HIS A 91 7.73 1.00 -18.28
N ILE A 92 6.50 1.49 -18.32
CA ILE A 92 5.41 1.09 -17.44
C ILE A 92 4.21 0.68 -18.28
N ILE A 93 3.69 -0.50 -18.04
CA ILE A 93 2.38 -0.94 -18.55
C ILE A 93 1.36 -0.77 -17.43
N THR A 94 0.24 -0.15 -17.72
CA THR A 94 -0.83 0.11 -16.74
C THR A 94 -2.20 0.07 -17.39
N SER A 95 -3.26 0.30 -16.61
CA SER A 95 -4.62 0.40 -17.12
C SER A 95 -5.20 1.79 -16.92
N LYS A 96 -6.25 2.13 -17.67
CA LYS A 96 -6.96 3.42 -17.52
C LYS A 96 -7.93 3.44 -16.34
N ILE A 97 -8.18 2.28 -15.70
CA ILE A 97 -9.10 2.13 -14.58
C ILE A 97 -8.39 1.99 -13.23
N GLU A 98 -7.10 2.26 -13.20
CA GLU A 98 -6.33 2.23 -11.95
C GLU A 98 -6.78 3.31 -10.95
N HIS A 99 -6.48 3.06 -9.69
CA HIS A 99 -6.71 4.07 -8.64
C HIS A 99 -5.92 5.36 -8.91
N PRO A 100 -6.45 6.54 -8.57
CA PRO A 100 -5.74 7.82 -8.76
C PRO A 100 -4.31 7.88 -8.20
N ALA A 101 -4.01 7.15 -7.14
CA ALA A 101 -2.66 7.05 -6.58
C ALA A 101 -1.65 6.49 -7.58
N VAL A 102 -2.05 5.53 -8.41
CA VAL A 102 -1.25 4.92 -9.47
C VAL A 102 -1.20 5.86 -10.67
N ILE A 103 -2.37 6.25 -11.21
CA ILE A 103 -2.48 7.09 -12.43
C ILE A 103 -1.71 8.41 -12.28
N ASN A 104 -1.93 9.13 -11.18
CA ASN A 104 -1.30 10.44 -10.96
C ASN A 104 0.22 10.32 -10.78
N THR A 105 0.69 9.25 -10.16
CA THR A 105 2.13 8.99 -10.01
C THR A 105 2.79 8.73 -11.35
N ILE A 106 2.18 7.87 -12.18
CA ILE A 106 2.67 7.56 -13.53
C ILE A 106 2.62 8.80 -14.42
N ALA A 107 1.53 9.56 -14.42
CA ALA A 107 1.40 10.81 -15.17
C ALA A 107 2.48 11.85 -14.81
N HIS A 108 2.84 11.94 -13.52
CA HIS A 108 3.93 12.80 -13.09
C HIS A 108 5.29 12.35 -13.60
N LEU A 109 5.58 11.04 -13.61
CA LEU A 109 6.82 10.47 -14.12
C LEU A 109 6.91 10.64 -15.65
N LEU A 110 5.82 10.41 -16.38
CA LEU A 110 5.70 10.63 -17.81
C LEU A 110 5.97 12.10 -18.17
N LYS A 111 5.33 13.05 -17.46
CA LYS A 111 5.54 14.49 -17.68
C LYS A 111 7.00 14.92 -17.48
N LYS A 112 7.75 14.21 -16.65
CA LYS A 112 9.18 14.46 -16.43
C LYS A 112 10.10 13.71 -17.39
N ASN A 113 9.54 13.05 -18.42
CA ASN A 113 10.27 12.20 -19.36
C ASN A 113 11.14 11.13 -18.65
N LYS A 114 10.66 10.59 -17.53
CA LYS A 114 11.36 9.55 -16.78
C LYS A 114 11.00 8.15 -17.25
N VAL A 115 9.82 7.99 -17.84
CA VAL A 115 9.28 6.70 -18.31
C VAL A 115 8.49 6.89 -19.61
N SER A 116 8.36 5.81 -20.40
CA SER A 116 7.29 5.61 -21.38
C SER A 116 6.15 4.84 -20.72
N VAL A 117 4.93 5.00 -21.22
CA VAL A 117 3.73 4.37 -20.62
C VAL A 117 2.85 3.82 -21.72
N ASP A 118 2.50 2.54 -21.60
CA ASP A 118 1.49 1.90 -22.41
C ASP A 118 0.29 1.49 -21.58
N TYR A 119 -0.89 1.57 -22.18
CA TYR A 119 -2.15 1.26 -21.53
C TYR A 119 -2.75 -0.02 -22.10
N VAL A 120 -2.82 -1.05 -21.28
CA VAL A 120 -3.48 -2.31 -21.65
C VAL A 120 -4.98 -2.07 -21.94
N ASN A 121 -5.50 -2.74 -22.96
CA ASN A 121 -6.91 -2.71 -23.30
C ASN A 121 -7.75 -3.38 -22.21
N ILE A 122 -8.96 -2.84 -22.02
CA ILE A 122 -9.92 -3.31 -21.04
C ILE A 122 -11.27 -3.46 -21.72
N ASP A 123 -11.95 -4.55 -21.50
CA ASP A 123 -13.30 -4.77 -22.01
C ASP A 123 -14.36 -3.93 -21.24
N LYS A 124 -15.60 -3.99 -21.70
CA LYS A 124 -16.74 -3.27 -21.09
C LYS A 124 -17.09 -3.72 -19.67
N ASN A 125 -16.57 -4.85 -19.23
CA ASN A 125 -16.76 -5.40 -17.88
C ASN A 125 -15.58 -5.07 -16.94
N GLY A 126 -14.54 -4.37 -17.44
CA GLY A 126 -13.35 -4.05 -16.67
C GLY A 126 -12.27 -5.13 -16.65
N VAL A 127 -12.39 -6.14 -17.53
CA VAL A 127 -11.42 -7.25 -17.62
C VAL A 127 -10.28 -6.86 -18.55
N VAL A 128 -9.05 -7.09 -18.09
CA VAL A 128 -7.81 -6.82 -18.85
C VAL A 128 -7.69 -7.79 -20.04
N ASP A 129 -7.36 -7.26 -21.20
CA ASP A 129 -7.03 -8.03 -22.39
C ASP A 129 -5.60 -8.58 -22.28
N LEU A 130 -5.50 -9.88 -21.95
CA LEU A 130 -4.21 -10.53 -21.75
C LEU A 130 -3.41 -10.67 -23.05
N ASN A 131 -4.07 -10.83 -24.22
CA ASN A 131 -3.35 -10.90 -25.48
C ASN A 131 -2.70 -9.54 -25.80
N HIS A 132 -3.45 -8.45 -25.60
CA HIS A 132 -2.87 -7.13 -25.78
C HIS A 132 -1.76 -6.82 -24.74
N LEU A 133 -1.85 -7.36 -23.53
CA LEU A 133 -0.79 -7.23 -22.53
C LEU A 133 0.50 -7.93 -22.95
N GLU A 134 0.39 -9.10 -23.62
CA GLU A 134 1.54 -9.83 -24.15
C GLU A 134 2.20 -9.14 -25.35
N ASP A 135 1.44 -8.32 -26.11
CA ASP A 135 1.92 -7.57 -27.26
C ASP A 135 2.65 -6.27 -26.88
N LEU A 136 2.52 -5.78 -25.62
CA LEU A 136 3.11 -4.54 -25.10
C LEU A 136 4.49 -4.77 -24.48
#